data_98ce1e9a0be08e3698f675cad240b0d9
#
_entry.id   98ce1e9a0be08e3698f675cad240b0d9
#
_cell.length_a   1.000
_cell.length_b   1.000
_cell.length_c   1.000
_cell.angle_alpha   90.00
_cell.angle_beta   90.00
_cell.angle_gamma   90.00
#
_symmetry.space_group_name_H-M   'P 1'
#
loop_
_entity.id
_entity.type
_entity.pdbx_description
1 polymer ?
#
loop_
_entity_poly.entity_id
_entity_poly.type
_entity_poly.pdbx_seq_one_letter_code
_entity_poly.pdbx_strand_id
1 'polypeptide(L)'
;MPNVAVIGAQWGDEGKGKIVDWLSEKADVIIRFQGGHNAGHTLVVDNITYKLKLLPSGIVRKNKISIIGNGVVIDPWALLDEINQIEKLGIKITNKNLYIAENAMLILPLHRELDGIREDAKNTDKIG
;
A
#
# COMPACT_ATOMS: atom_id res chain seq x y z
N MET A 1 -7.51 -22.45 2.60
CA MET A 1 -8.36 -21.32 3.00
C MET A 1 -9.03 -20.73 1.77
N PRO A 2 -10.30 -20.36 1.80
CA PRO A 2 -10.92 -19.73 0.64
C PRO A 2 -10.28 -18.36 0.36
N ASN A 3 -10.37 -17.89 -0.87
CA ASN A 3 -9.95 -16.54 -1.22
C ASN A 3 -10.94 -15.53 -0.62
N VAL A 4 -10.42 -14.42 -0.07
CA VAL A 4 -11.22 -13.39 0.58
C VAL A 4 -10.88 -12.04 -0.02
N ALA A 5 -11.88 -11.26 -0.38
CA ALA A 5 -11.73 -9.86 -0.78
C ALA A 5 -12.28 -8.94 0.31
N VAL A 6 -11.49 -7.94 0.71
CA VAL A 6 -11.91 -6.90 1.65
C VAL A 6 -12.07 -5.61 0.89
N ILE A 7 -13.31 -5.13 0.81
CA ILE A 7 -13.66 -3.87 0.14
C ILE A 7 -14.35 -2.92 1.12
N GLY A 8 -14.17 -1.62 0.93
CA GLY A 8 -14.88 -0.60 1.68
C GLY A 8 -16.21 -0.24 1.01
N ALA A 9 -17.26 -0.15 1.80
CA ALA A 9 -18.58 0.27 1.34
C ALA A 9 -18.92 1.72 1.72
N GLN A 10 -18.03 2.42 2.41
CA GLN A 10 -18.16 3.79 2.88
C GLN A 10 -16.95 4.65 2.46
N TRP A 11 -16.86 5.85 2.97
CA TRP A 11 -15.95 6.93 2.52
C TRP A 11 -14.47 6.81 2.95
N GLY A 12 -13.95 5.62 3.13
CA GLY A 12 -12.51 5.40 3.20
C GLY A 12 -11.95 5.11 4.60
N ASP A 13 -12.56 5.55 5.67
CA ASP A 13 -12.01 5.43 7.04
C ASP A 13 -12.77 4.40 7.91
N GLU A 14 -13.15 3.27 7.32
CA GLU A 14 -13.97 2.23 7.95
C GLU A 14 -13.18 1.22 8.81
N GLY A 15 -11.87 1.38 8.91
CA GLY A 15 -11.02 0.44 9.65
C GLY A 15 -10.68 -0.85 8.90
N LYS A 16 -10.76 -0.85 7.56
CA LYS A 16 -10.34 -2.00 6.73
C LYS A 16 -8.95 -2.52 7.07
N GLY A 17 -8.02 -1.63 7.42
CA GLY A 17 -6.65 -2.00 7.76
C GLY A 17 -6.55 -3.05 8.86
N LYS A 18 -7.35 -2.95 9.91
CA LYS A 18 -7.37 -3.94 11.01
C LYS A 18 -7.88 -5.30 10.58
N ILE A 19 -8.90 -5.33 9.73
CA ILE A 19 -9.46 -6.59 9.19
C ILE A 19 -8.48 -7.25 8.25
N VAL A 20 -7.87 -6.48 7.36
CA VAL A 20 -6.85 -6.99 6.43
C VAL A 20 -5.63 -7.51 7.20
N ASP A 21 -5.19 -6.81 8.23
CA ASP A 21 -4.07 -7.26 9.06
C ASP A 21 -4.37 -8.58 9.77
N TRP A 22 -5.55 -8.71 10.38
CA TRP A 22 -6.00 -9.96 11.01
C TRP A 22 -6.10 -11.11 10.00
N LEU A 23 -6.64 -10.87 8.81
CA LEU A 23 -6.72 -11.88 7.75
C LEU A 23 -5.34 -12.24 7.20
N SER A 24 -4.42 -11.30 7.15
CA SER A 24 -3.06 -11.52 6.64
C SER A 24 -2.24 -12.48 7.51
N GLU A 25 -2.62 -12.68 8.76
CA GLU A 25 -2.02 -13.72 9.60
C GLU A 25 -2.26 -15.13 9.06
N LYS A 26 -3.40 -15.35 8.45
CA LYS A 26 -3.86 -16.67 7.96
C LYS A 26 -3.65 -16.87 6.47
N ALA A 27 -3.55 -15.80 5.71
CA ALA A 27 -3.37 -15.86 4.25
C ALA A 27 -1.90 -16.12 3.88
N ASP A 28 -1.67 -16.85 2.82
CA ASP A 28 -0.33 -17.08 2.25
C ASP A 28 0.08 -15.95 1.30
N VAL A 29 -0.90 -15.37 0.62
CA VAL A 29 -0.72 -14.29 -0.36
C VAL A 29 -1.61 -13.12 0.00
N ILE A 30 -1.04 -11.93 0.08
CA ILE A 30 -1.76 -10.69 0.36
C ILE A 30 -1.61 -9.75 -0.84
N ILE A 31 -2.73 -9.38 -1.44
CA ILE A 31 -2.76 -8.53 -2.63
C ILE A 31 -3.39 -7.19 -2.30
N ARG A 32 -2.66 -6.11 -2.55
CA ARG A 32 -3.24 -4.79 -2.66
C ARG A 32 -3.65 -4.57 -4.11
N PHE A 33 -4.93 -4.44 -4.38
CA PHE A 33 -5.44 -4.42 -5.75
C PHE A 33 -5.84 -3.03 -6.26
N GLN A 34 -5.93 -2.02 -5.38
CA GLN A 34 -6.31 -0.64 -5.75
C GLN A 34 -5.76 0.41 -4.79
N GLY A 35 -5.91 1.67 -5.18
CA GLY A 35 -5.50 2.84 -4.40
C GLY A 35 -4.08 3.30 -4.71
N GLY A 36 -3.56 4.19 -3.89
CA GLY A 36 -2.23 4.78 -4.02
C GLY A 36 -1.55 4.98 -2.66
N HIS A 37 -0.54 5.84 -2.61
CA HIS A 37 0.22 6.12 -1.39
C HIS A 37 -0.39 7.22 -0.51
N ASN A 38 -1.48 7.85 -0.93
CA ASN A 38 -2.19 8.91 -0.21
C ASN A 38 -2.90 8.43 1.07
N ALA A 39 -3.26 7.16 1.13
CA ALA A 39 -3.84 6.55 2.32
C ALA A 39 -2.93 5.44 2.84
N GLY A 40 -2.73 5.39 4.15
CA GLY A 40 -1.90 4.39 4.79
C GLY A 40 -2.60 3.75 5.98
N HIS A 41 -1.99 2.71 6.50
CA HIS A 41 -2.41 2.09 7.74
C HIS A 41 -1.21 1.73 8.61
N THR A 42 -1.44 1.69 9.90
CA THR A 42 -0.44 1.31 10.89
C THR A 42 -0.79 -0.04 11.46
N LEU A 43 0.20 -0.90 11.54
CA LEU A 43 0.08 -2.20 12.19
C LEU A 43 1.23 -2.45 13.16
N VAL A 44 0.97 -3.30 14.14
CA VAL A 44 1.96 -3.68 15.14
C VAL A 44 2.16 -5.18 15.10
N VAL A 45 3.40 -5.61 14.85
CA VAL A 45 3.79 -7.01 14.83
C VAL A 45 5.04 -7.15 15.70
N ASP A 46 5.03 -8.09 16.66
CA ASP A 46 6.14 -8.34 17.59
C ASP A 46 6.65 -7.07 18.29
N ASN A 47 5.73 -6.22 18.75
CA ASN A 47 5.99 -4.92 19.39
C ASN A 47 6.68 -3.87 18.50
N ILE A 48 6.76 -4.10 17.20
CA ILE A 48 7.28 -3.14 16.23
C ILE A 48 6.10 -2.52 15.47
N THR A 49 6.10 -1.20 15.38
CA THR A 49 5.08 -0.45 14.65
C THR A 49 5.54 -0.21 13.21
N TYR A 50 4.74 -0.66 12.27
CA TYR A 50 4.96 -0.47 10.83
C TYR A 50 3.90 0.47 10.26
N LYS A 51 4.35 1.45 9.49
CA LYS A 51 3.48 2.38 8.76
C LYS A 51 3.55 2.04 7.28
N LEU A 52 2.48 1.49 6.73
CA LEU A 52 2.40 1.06 5.34
C LEU A 52 1.50 1.98 4.54
N LYS A 53 1.88 2.26 3.30
CA LYS A 53 1.10 3.04 2.33
C LYS A 53 0.83 2.23 1.07
N LEU A 54 1.86 1.83 0.35
CA LEU A 54 1.79 1.02 -0.87
C LEU A 54 1.99 -0.47 -0.59
N LEU A 55 2.87 -0.81 0.33
CA LEU A 55 3.19 -2.19 0.64
C LEU A 55 2.00 -2.91 1.28
N PRO A 56 1.65 -4.13 0.82
CA PRO A 56 0.63 -4.95 1.48
C PRO A 56 1.05 -5.35 2.90
N SER A 57 0.08 -5.55 3.78
CA SER A 57 0.33 -5.89 5.20
C SER A 57 1.09 -7.22 5.40
N GLY A 58 1.05 -8.11 4.44
CA GLY A 58 1.81 -9.36 4.49
C GLY A 58 3.32 -9.18 4.47
N ILE A 59 3.82 -8.02 4.01
CA ILE A 59 5.26 -7.79 3.87
C ILE A 59 6.03 -7.88 5.19
N VAL A 60 5.39 -7.54 6.30
CA VAL A 60 6.01 -7.58 7.64
C VAL A 60 5.90 -8.94 8.32
N ARG A 61 5.33 -9.92 7.65
CA ARG A 61 5.13 -11.27 8.17
C ARG A 61 6.03 -12.27 7.43
N LYS A 62 6.55 -13.24 8.17
CA LYS A 62 7.40 -14.30 7.60
C LYS A 62 6.59 -15.23 6.69
N ASN A 63 7.23 -15.72 5.64
CA ASN A 63 6.67 -16.73 4.71
C ASN A 63 5.37 -16.31 4.02
N LYS A 64 5.19 -14.99 3.80
CA LYS A 64 4.05 -14.46 3.05
C LYS A 64 4.51 -13.87 1.72
N ILE A 65 3.64 -13.92 0.74
CA ILE A 65 3.83 -13.26 -0.55
C ILE A 65 2.96 -12.02 -0.56
N SER A 66 3.56 -10.88 -0.86
CA SER A 66 2.87 -9.60 -1.01
C SER A 66 2.87 -9.17 -2.48
N ILE A 67 1.72 -8.77 -2.98
CA ILE A 67 1.55 -8.36 -4.38
C ILE A 67 0.92 -6.98 -4.43
N ILE A 68 1.55 -6.08 -5.19
CA ILE A 68 0.93 -4.82 -5.60
C ILE A 68 0.32 -5.05 -6.98
N GLY A 69 -1.00 -5.03 -7.04
CA GLY A 69 -1.76 -5.32 -8.26
C GLY A 69 -1.83 -4.12 -9.22
N ASN A 70 -2.32 -4.37 -10.40
CA ASN A 70 -2.38 -3.39 -11.50
C ASN A 70 -3.39 -2.24 -11.29
N GLY A 71 -4.32 -2.39 -10.37
CA GLY A 71 -5.24 -1.29 -9.99
C GLY A 71 -4.63 -0.30 -8.98
N VAL A 72 -3.41 -0.53 -8.53
CA VAL A 72 -2.67 0.40 -7.66
C VAL A 72 -1.96 1.43 -8.51
N VAL A 73 -2.01 2.69 -8.08
CA VAL A 73 -1.23 3.78 -8.68
C VAL A 73 0.03 3.97 -7.85
N ILE A 74 1.19 3.77 -8.46
CA ILE A 74 2.48 3.72 -7.78
C ILE A 74 3.27 5.01 -8.05
N ASP A 75 3.64 5.70 -6.96
CA ASP A 75 4.75 6.64 -6.98
C ASP A 75 6.05 5.86 -6.70
N PRO A 76 6.96 5.74 -7.66
CA PRO A 76 8.18 4.93 -7.49
C PRO A 76 9.07 5.41 -6.36
N TRP A 77 9.17 6.71 -6.14
CA TRP A 77 9.99 7.29 -5.07
C TRP A 77 9.38 7.02 -3.70
N ALA A 78 8.05 7.21 -3.58
CA ALA A 78 7.33 6.90 -2.35
C ALA A 78 7.43 5.41 -2.00
N LEU A 79 7.38 4.52 -3.00
CA LEU A 79 7.55 3.09 -2.78
C LEU A 79 8.97 2.74 -2.32
N LEU A 80 9.99 3.31 -2.93
CA LEU A 80 11.38 3.09 -2.53
C LEU A 80 11.66 3.59 -1.11
N ASP A 81 11.13 4.75 -0.76
CA ASP A 81 11.25 5.29 0.60
C ASP A 81 10.58 4.38 1.63
N GLU A 82 9.38 3.87 1.30
CA GLU A 82 8.66 2.95 2.17
C GLU A 82 9.41 1.62 2.34
N ILE A 83 9.94 1.05 1.26
CA ILE A 83 10.80 -0.15 1.31
C ILE A 83 11.98 0.08 2.24
N ASN A 84 12.72 1.18 2.06
CA ASN A 84 13.87 1.52 2.90
C ASN A 84 13.50 1.66 4.37
N GLN A 85 12.36 2.28 4.68
CA GLN A 85 11.89 2.44 6.06
C GLN A 85 11.55 1.09 6.70
N ILE A 86 10.91 0.20 5.96
CA ILE A 86 10.53 -1.13 6.44
C ILE A 86 11.77 -2.02 6.61
N GLU A 87 12.73 -1.95 5.71
CA GLU A 87 14.00 -2.68 5.83
C GLU A 87 14.82 -2.25 7.04
N LYS A 88 14.83 -0.96 7.38
CA LYS A 88 15.45 -0.44 8.61
C LYS A 88 14.84 -1.01 9.89
N LEU A 89 13.61 -1.45 9.85
CA LEU A 89 12.91 -2.12 10.96
C LEU A 89 13.18 -3.63 11.03
N GLY A 90 14.03 -4.16 10.15
CA GLY A 90 14.46 -5.55 10.17
C GLY A 90 13.74 -6.48 9.20
N ILE A 91 12.86 -5.97 8.36
CA ILE A 91 12.17 -6.76 7.33
C ILE A 91 13.03 -6.83 6.07
N LYS A 92 13.26 -8.04 5.56
CA LYS A 92 13.98 -8.24 4.31
C LYS A 92 13.00 -8.32 3.14
N ILE A 93 13.07 -7.36 2.21
CA ILE A 93 12.23 -7.30 1.01
C ILE A 93 13.05 -7.78 -0.20
N THR A 94 12.56 -8.80 -0.87
CA THR A 94 13.22 -9.43 -2.02
C THR A 94 12.21 -9.78 -3.11
N ASN A 95 12.71 -10.25 -4.25
CA ASN A 95 11.89 -10.80 -5.34
C ASN A 95 11.19 -12.12 -4.99
N LYS A 96 11.35 -12.61 -3.76
CA LYS A 96 10.65 -13.81 -3.28
C LYS A 96 9.40 -13.48 -2.46
N ASN A 97 9.32 -12.29 -1.89
CA ASN A 97 8.22 -11.90 -1.02
C ASN A 97 7.45 -10.65 -1.47
N LEU A 98 7.97 -9.88 -2.44
CA LEU A 98 7.26 -8.74 -3.02
C LEU A 98 7.22 -8.85 -4.55
N TYR A 99 6.01 -8.77 -5.08
CA TYR A 99 5.74 -8.72 -6.52
C TYR A 99 4.95 -7.46 -6.85
N ILE A 100 5.23 -6.89 -8.02
CA ILE A 100 4.52 -5.72 -8.54
C ILE A 100 4.00 -6.07 -9.93
N ALA A 101 2.73 -5.77 -10.20
CA ALA A 101 2.16 -6.00 -11.51
C ALA A 101 2.91 -5.18 -12.58
N GLU A 102 3.29 -5.80 -13.67
CA GLU A 102 4.05 -5.15 -14.76
C GLU A 102 3.28 -4.01 -15.43
N ASN A 103 1.96 -4.06 -15.38
CA ASN A 103 1.05 -3.05 -15.94
C ASN A 103 0.45 -2.12 -14.88
N ALA A 104 1.06 -2.00 -13.70
CA ALA A 104 0.66 -1.01 -12.69
C ALA A 104 0.92 0.41 -13.21
N MET A 105 0.03 1.33 -12.86
CA MET A 105 0.13 2.73 -13.28
C MET A 105 1.14 3.48 -12.42
N LEU A 106 1.96 4.32 -13.03
CA LEU A 106 2.97 5.12 -12.34
C LEU A 106 2.53 6.58 -12.20
N ILE A 107 2.78 7.14 -11.02
CA ILE A 107 2.72 8.59 -10.80
C ILE A 107 4.11 9.16 -11.06
N LEU A 108 4.21 10.02 -12.07
CA LEU A 108 5.42 10.76 -12.39
C LEU A 108 5.36 12.18 -11.79
N PRO A 109 6.48 12.87 -11.59
CA PRO A 109 6.49 14.24 -11.09
C PRO A 109 5.57 15.19 -11.86
N LEU A 110 5.51 15.04 -13.19
CA LEU A 110 4.62 15.80 -14.06
C LEU A 110 3.14 15.67 -13.66
N HIS A 111 2.70 14.49 -13.27
CA HIS A 111 1.31 14.27 -12.86
C HIS A 111 0.98 15.04 -11.58
N ARG A 112 1.90 15.10 -10.63
CA ARG A 112 1.75 15.88 -9.39
C ARG A 112 1.65 17.37 -9.66
N GLU A 113 2.50 17.89 -10.56
CA GLU A 113 2.49 19.31 -10.95
C GLU A 113 1.16 19.68 -11.62
N LEU A 114 0.68 18.86 -12.55
CA LEU A 114 -0.58 19.09 -13.25
C LEU A 114 -1.78 19.04 -12.30
N ASP A 115 -1.79 18.11 -11.34
CA ASP A 115 -2.86 18.02 -10.35
C ASP A 115 -2.88 19.24 -9.43
N GLY A 116 -1.70 19.66 -8.94
CA GLY A 116 -1.58 20.87 -8.13
C GLY A 116 -2.12 22.11 -8.85
N ILE A 117 -1.79 22.30 -10.11
CA ILE A 117 -2.28 23.42 -10.92
C ILE A 117 -3.81 23.35 -11.09
N ARG A 118 -4.36 22.17 -11.33
CA ARG A 118 -5.83 21.98 -11.49
C ARG A 118 -6.58 22.23 -10.21
N GLU A 119 -6.07 21.78 -9.07
CA GLU A 119 -6.69 21.99 -7.75
C GLU A 119 -6.63 23.45 -7.34
N ASP A 120 -5.49 24.13 -7.57
CA ASP A 120 -5.34 25.57 -7.31
C ASP A 120 -6.30 26.39 -8.19
N ALA A 121 -6.50 26.02 -9.45
CA ALA A 121 -7.44 26.67 -10.36
C ALA A 121 -8.91 26.48 -9.95
N LYS A 122 -9.23 25.40 -9.24
CA LYS A 122 -10.60 25.10 -8.78
C LYS A 122 -10.90 25.64 -7.38
N ASN A 123 -9.93 26.21 -6.68
CA ASN A 123 -10.03 26.63 -5.26
C ASN A 123 -10.59 25.52 -4.36
N THR A 124 -10.22 24.27 -4.63
CA THR A 124 -10.62 23.11 -3.83
C THR A 124 -9.46 22.62 -2.98
N ASP A 125 -9.77 21.99 -1.85
CA ASP A 125 -8.74 21.36 -1.01
C ASP A 125 -8.02 20.27 -1.77
N LYS A 126 -6.69 20.22 -1.60
CA LYS A 126 -5.84 19.21 -2.24
C LYS A 126 -6.08 17.85 -1.60
N ILE A 127 -6.37 16.85 -2.42
CA ILE A 127 -6.68 15.50 -1.97
C ILE A 127 -5.43 14.59 -2.01
N GLY A 128 -4.37 14.99 -2.71
CA GLY A 128 -3.08 14.29 -2.76
C GLY A 128 -2.83 13.45 -3.99
#